data_c117d6a5c2fa5819208dc8e823467fab
#
_entry.id   c117d6a5c2fa5819208dc8e823467fab
#
_cell.length_a   1.000
_cell.length_b   1.000
_cell.length_c   1.000
_cell.angle_alpha   90.00
_cell.angle_beta   90.00
_cell.angle_gamma   90.00
#
_symmetry.space_group_name_H-M   'P 1'
#
loop_
_entity.id
_entity.type
_entity.pdbx_description
1 polymer ?
#
loop_
_entity_poly.entity_id
_entity_poly.type
_entity_poly.pdbx_seq_one_letter_code
_entity_poly.pdbx_strand_id
1 'polypeptide(L)'
;MSIRRFALAALASALFAGPALAAETLLNVSYDPTRELYVEFNNAFNKHWQAQGHEPIKVQQSHGGSGKQARAVIDGLRADVVTLALAGDIDELHRLGKLIPEDWQTRLPDASTPYTSTIVFLVRKGNPKGIKDWDDLVKPGVEVITPNPKTSGGARW
;
A
#
# COMPACT_ATOMS: atom_id res chain seq x y z
N MET A 1 -14.28 -52.59 36.15
CA MET A 1 -14.40 -51.13 36.14
C MET A 1 -13.12 -50.59 35.54
N SER A 2 -12.94 -49.94 34.45
CA SER A 2 -13.88 -49.28 33.58
C SER A 2 -13.12 -48.61 32.44
N ILE A 3 -12.65 -49.37 31.48
CA ILE A 3 -12.04 -48.83 30.23
C ILE A 3 -13.08 -47.99 29.43
N ARG A 4 -14.39 -48.32 29.59
CA ARG A 4 -15.47 -47.58 28.94
C ARG A 4 -15.67 -46.12 29.44
N ARG A 5 -15.26 -45.79 30.67
CA ARG A 5 -15.40 -44.42 31.22
C ARG A 5 -14.32 -43.46 30.72
N PHE A 6 -13.14 -43.96 30.38
CA PHE A 6 -12.08 -43.16 29.81
C PHE A 6 -12.28 -42.83 28.33
N ALA A 7 -12.93 -43.72 27.57
CA ALA A 7 -13.25 -43.48 26.16
C ALA A 7 -14.30 -42.38 25.96
N LEU A 8 -15.26 -42.24 26.87
CA LEU A 8 -16.28 -41.16 26.81
C LEU A 8 -15.74 -39.80 27.19
N ALA A 9 -14.73 -39.70 28.08
CA ALA A 9 -14.06 -38.44 28.43
C ALA A 9 -13.18 -37.92 27.31
N ALA A 10 -12.51 -38.81 26.55
CA ALA A 10 -11.69 -38.41 25.40
C ALA A 10 -12.53 -37.92 24.22
N LEU A 11 -13.72 -38.43 24.01
CA LEU A 11 -14.61 -37.97 22.93
C LEU A 11 -15.25 -36.62 23.23
N ALA A 12 -15.49 -36.27 24.50
CA ALA A 12 -16.03 -34.95 24.87
C ALA A 12 -15.03 -33.82 24.73
N SER A 13 -13.71 -34.08 24.82
CA SER A 13 -12.66 -33.05 24.64
C SER A 13 -12.39 -32.67 23.17
N ALA A 14 -12.75 -33.51 22.24
CA ALA A 14 -12.55 -33.26 20.80
C ALA A 14 -13.62 -32.33 20.18
N LEU A 15 -14.71 -32.07 20.87
CA LEU A 15 -15.83 -31.26 20.37
C LEU A 15 -15.66 -29.75 20.62
N PHE A 16 -14.62 -29.31 21.35
CA PHE A 16 -14.35 -27.91 21.63
C PHE A 16 -13.17 -27.29 20.84
N ALA A 17 -12.56 -28.02 19.91
CA ALA A 17 -11.67 -27.43 18.94
C ALA A 17 -12.51 -26.74 17.87
N GLY A 18 -13.06 -25.56 18.21
CA GLY A 18 -13.61 -24.66 17.21
C GLY A 18 -12.55 -24.36 16.14
N PRO A 19 -12.93 -24.13 14.88
CA PRO A 19 -11.97 -23.73 13.87
C PRO A 19 -11.28 -22.46 14.39
N ALA A 20 -9.96 -22.52 14.58
CA ALA A 20 -9.17 -21.31 14.77
C ALA A 20 -9.30 -20.50 13.47
N LEU A 21 -10.16 -19.50 13.47
CA LEU A 21 -10.27 -18.55 12.37
C LEU A 21 -8.89 -17.88 12.28
N ALA A 22 -8.14 -18.21 11.24
CA ALA A 22 -6.92 -17.49 10.94
C ALA A 22 -7.28 -16.01 10.79
N ALA A 23 -6.58 -15.13 11.50
CA ALA A 23 -6.81 -13.69 11.37
C ALA A 23 -6.71 -13.30 9.90
N GLU A 24 -7.72 -12.61 9.40
CA GLU A 24 -7.74 -12.13 8.03
C GLU A 24 -6.52 -11.21 7.80
N THR A 25 -5.85 -11.41 6.67
CA THR A 25 -4.65 -10.65 6.33
C THR A 25 -4.89 -9.94 5.01
N LEU A 26 -4.71 -8.61 5.00
CA LEU A 26 -4.71 -7.78 3.79
C LEU A 26 -3.29 -7.37 3.44
N LEU A 27 -2.97 -7.28 2.15
CA LEU A 27 -1.73 -6.70 1.64
C LEU A 27 -2.02 -5.34 1.00
N ASN A 28 -1.51 -4.27 1.62
CA ASN A 28 -1.50 -2.93 1.04
C ASN A 28 -0.18 -2.69 0.29
N VAL A 29 -0.27 -2.51 -1.01
CA VAL A 29 0.86 -2.16 -1.88
C VAL A 29 0.80 -0.68 -2.19
N SER A 30 1.85 0.06 -1.82
CA SER A 30 1.92 1.51 -2.03
C SER A 30 3.33 1.96 -2.42
N TYR A 31 3.52 3.26 -2.67
CA TYR A 31 4.83 3.78 -3.04
C TYR A 31 5.58 4.37 -1.82
N ASP A 32 6.91 4.52 -1.92
CA ASP A 32 7.81 4.75 -0.80
C ASP A 32 7.43 5.88 0.19
N PRO A 33 6.98 7.08 -0.24
CA PRO A 33 6.72 8.19 0.70
C PRO A 33 5.56 7.95 1.67
N THR A 34 4.77 6.90 1.49
CA THR A 34 3.55 6.64 2.26
C THR A 34 3.73 5.62 3.39
N ARG A 35 4.96 5.26 3.74
CA ARG A 35 5.25 4.24 4.77
C ARG A 35 4.64 4.59 6.11
N GLU A 36 4.97 5.77 6.63
CA GLU A 36 4.50 6.25 7.93
C GLU A 36 3.01 6.51 7.92
N LEU A 37 2.50 7.11 6.84
CA LEU A 37 1.06 7.33 6.64
C LEU A 37 0.27 6.03 6.83
N TYR A 38 0.69 4.94 6.17
CA TYR A 38 -0.04 3.68 6.27
C TYR A 38 0.16 2.93 7.58
N VAL A 39 1.24 3.16 8.32
CA VAL A 39 1.33 2.67 9.70
C VAL A 39 0.23 3.29 10.56
N GLU A 40 0.07 4.61 10.50
CA GLU A 40 -0.95 5.32 11.28
C GLU A 40 -2.37 5.02 10.80
N PHE A 41 -2.57 5.02 9.47
CA PHE A 41 -3.86 4.70 8.86
C PHE A 41 -4.34 3.29 9.22
N ASN A 42 -3.48 2.27 9.12
CA ASN A 42 -3.83 0.90 9.44
C ASN A 42 -4.19 0.72 10.93
N ASN A 43 -3.51 1.44 11.81
CA ASN A 43 -3.87 1.47 13.23
C ASN A 43 -5.24 2.12 13.48
N ALA A 44 -5.51 3.23 12.80
CA ALA A 44 -6.81 3.90 12.90
C ALA A 44 -7.93 3.05 12.29
N PHE A 45 -7.68 2.44 11.14
CA PHE A 45 -8.59 1.50 10.49
C PHE A 45 -8.94 0.33 11.40
N ASN A 46 -7.96 -0.33 12.01
CA ASN A 46 -8.22 -1.45 12.91
C ASN A 46 -9.05 -1.05 14.13
N LYS A 47 -8.79 0.13 14.72
CA LYS A 47 -9.62 0.65 15.82
C LYS A 47 -11.07 0.86 15.40
N HIS A 48 -11.27 1.46 14.21
CA HIS A 48 -12.59 1.68 13.64
C HIS A 48 -13.31 0.35 13.35
N TRP A 49 -12.61 -0.60 12.76
CA TRP A 49 -13.11 -1.92 12.39
C TRP A 49 -13.57 -2.71 13.62
N GLN A 50 -12.74 -2.72 14.67
CA GLN A 50 -13.09 -3.35 15.96
C GLN A 50 -14.27 -2.66 16.66
N ALA A 51 -14.38 -1.33 16.58
CA ALA A 51 -15.51 -0.59 17.15
C ALA A 51 -16.86 -0.96 16.49
N GLN A 52 -16.84 -1.53 15.29
CA GLN A 52 -18.00 -2.07 14.58
C GLN A 52 -18.29 -3.55 14.94
N GLY A 53 -17.55 -4.14 15.86
CA GLY A 53 -17.73 -5.51 16.33
C GLY A 53 -16.99 -6.58 15.50
N HIS A 54 -16.05 -6.19 14.68
CA HIS A 54 -15.23 -7.10 13.88
C HIS A 54 -13.93 -7.49 14.59
N GLU A 55 -13.39 -8.65 14.24
CA GLU A 55 -12.05 -9.06 14.66
C GLU A 55 -10.97 -8.19 13.97
N PRO A 56 -9.82 -7.96 14.62
CA PRO A 56 -8.74 -7.16 14.04
C PRO A 56 -8.18 -7.83 12.79
N ILE A 57 -7.88 -7.02 11.78
CA ILE A 57 -7.27 -7.47 10.53
C ILE A 57 -5.77 -7.17 10.56
N LYS A 58 -4.95 -8.13 10.17
CA LYS A 58 -3.52 -7.93 9.96
C LYS A 58 -3.30 -7.27 8.61
N VAL A 59 -2.93 -5.99 8.58
CA VAL A 59 -2.55 -5.32 7.33
C VAL A 59 -1.04 -5.39 7.14
N GLN A 60 -0.61 -6.16 6.15
CA GLN A 60 0.76 -6.20 5.67
C GLN A 60 0.99 -5.05 4.69
N GLN A 61 2.23 -4.57 4.59
CA GLN A 61 2.58 -3.44 3.74
C GLN A 61 3.74 -3.81 2.81
N SER A 62 3.63 -3.39 1.54
CA SER A 62 4.72 -3.42 0.58
C SER A 62 4.92 -2.01 0.03
N HIS A 63 6.12 -1.46 0.17
CA HIS A 63 6.48 -0.13 -0.29
C HIS A 63 7.66 -0.18 -1.24
N GLY A 64 7.65 0.67 -2.26
CA GLY A 64 8.71 0.77 -3.26
C GLY A 64 8.42 1.89 -4.26
N GLY A 65 9.24 2.02 -5.28
CA GLY A 65 8.96 2.93 -6.38
C GLY A 65 7.64 2.58 -7.07
N SER A 66 6.81 3.58 -7.40
CA SER A 66 5.44 3.42 -7.88
C SER A 66 5.32 2.44 -9.07
N GLY A 67 6.08 2.66 -10.15
CA GLY A 67 6.08 1.75 -11.29
C GLY A 67 6.65 0.36 -11.00
N LYS A 68 7.58 0.24 -10.02
CA LYS A 68 8.07 -1.07 -9.55
C LYS A 68 6.97 -1.85 -8.84
N GLN A 69 6.18 -1.17 -8.01
CA GLN A 69 5.05 -1.78 -7.30
C GLN A 69 3.93 -2.20 -8.27
N ALA A 70 3.58 -1.34 -9.25
CA ALA A 70 2.64 -1.71 -10.30
C ALA A 70 3.08 -2.99 -11.02
N ARG A 71 4.36 -3.06 -11.41
CA ARG A 71 4.92 -4.24 -12.08
C ARG A 71 4.84 -5.48 -11.20
N ALA A 72 5.20 -5.39 -9.91
CA ALA A 72 5.13 -6.53 -9.00
C ALA A 72 3.71 -7.11 -8.90
N VAL A 73 2.69 -6.25 -8.86
CA VAL A 73 1.28 -6.68 -8.83
C VAL A 73 0.87 -7.35 -10.15
N ILE A 74 1.26 -6.77 -11.29
CA ILE A 74 1.01 -7.35 -12.61
C ILE A 74 1.68 -8.72 -12.75
N ASP A 75 2.89 -8.86 -12.22
CA ASP A 75 3.68 -10.10 -12.25
C ASP A 75 3.23 -11.13 -11.19
N GLY A 76 2.17 -10.85 -10.42
CA GLY A 76 1.51 -11.83 -9.56
C GLY A 76 1.61 -11.59 -8.05
N LEU A 77 2.12 -10.43 -7.57
CA LEU A 77 2.01 -10.06 -6.18
C LEU A 77 0.53 -9.84 -5.83
N ARG A 78 -0.03 -10.69 -4.98
CA ARG A 78 -1.43 -10.65 -4.59
C ARG A 78 -1.68 -9.52 -3.60
N ALA A 79 -2.03 -8.35 -4.13
CA ALA A 79 -2.42 -7.17 -3.34
C ALA A 79 -3.94 -7.09 -3.18
N ASP A 80 -4.40 -6.69 -2.00
CA ASP A 80 -5.81 -6.41 -1.73
C ASP A 80 -6.11 -4.92 -1.92
N VAL A 81 -5.13 -4.07 -1.63
CA VAL A 81 -5.20 -2.62 -1.84
C VAL A 81 -3.94 -2.15 -2.55
N VAL A 82 -4.11 -1.29 -3.56
CA VAL A 82 -3.00 -0.70 -4.31
C VAL A 82 -3.18 0.81 -4.39
N THR A 83 -2.21 1.57 -3.87
CA THR A 83 -2.19 3.05 -3.93
C THR A 83 -0.83 3.52 -4.44
N LEU A 84 -0.81 4.07 -5.64
CA LEU A 84 0.42 4.46 -6.34
C LEU A 84 0.45 5.95 -6.62
N ALA A 85 1.60 6.45 -7.08
CA ALA A 85 1.81 7.88 -7.28
C ALA A 85 1.05 8.48 -8.46
N LEU A 86 0.75 7.68 -9.47
CA LEU A 86 0.19 8.13 -10.74
C LEU A 86 -1.00 7.28 -11.17
N ALA A 87 -2.04 7.91 -11.71
CA ALA A 87 -3.15 7.21 -12.34
C ALA A 87 -2.68 6.21 -13.41
N GLY A 88 -1.69 6.59 -14.24
CA GLY A 88 -1.13 5.70 -15.25
C GLY A 88 -0.51 4.40 -14.70
N ASP A 89 0.02 4.39 -13.47
CA ASP A 89 0.50 3.15 -12.84
C ASP A 89 -0.67 2.23 -12.45
N ILE A 90 -1.81 2.80 -12.07
CA ILE A 90 -3.05 2.06 -11.81
C ILE A 90 -3.67 1.58 -13.14
N ASP A 91 -3.66 2.39 -14.20
CA ASP A 91 -4.14 2.00 -15.53
C ASP A 91 -3.39 0.77 -16.07
N GLU A 92 -2.10 0.62 -15.75
CA GLU A 92 -1.33 -0.58 -16.10
C GLU A 92 -1.90 -1.86 -15.47
N LEU A 93 -2.46 -1.79 -14.25
CA LEU A 93 -3.12 -2.93 -13.59
C LEU A 93 -4.34 -3.39 -14.40
N HIS A 94 -5.09 -2.44 -15.01
CA HIS A 94 -6.15 -2.78 -15.96
C HIS A 94 -5.58 -3.29 -17.28
N ARG A 95 -4.74 -2.49 -17.93
CA ARG A 95 -4.29 -2.71 -19.30
C ARG A 95 -3.49 -4.00 -19.50
N LEU A 96 -2.54 -4.25 -18.60
CA LEU A 96 -1.63 -5.40 -18.65
C LEU A 96 -2.06 -6.54 -17.74
N GLY A 97 -2.48 -6.22 -16.53
CA GLY A 97 -2.82 -7.22 -15.52
C GLY A 97 -4.23 -7.77 -15.62
N LYS A 98 -5.17 -7.01 -16.21
CA LYS A 98 -6.62 -7.32 -16.19
C LYS A 98 -7.16 -7.52 -14.76
N LEU A 99 -6.57 -6.84 -13.78
CA LEU A 99 -6.84 -7.03 -12.35
C LEU A 99 -7.95 -6.13 -11.82
N ILE A 100 -8.16 -4.98 -12.47
CA ILE A 100 -9.19 -4.00 -12.11
C ILE A 100 -9.97 -3.57 -13.35
N PRO A 101 -11.18 -3.04 -13.21
CA PRO A 101 -11.97 -2.53 -14.34
C PRO A 101 -11.37 -1.23 -14.89
N GLU A 102 -11.72 -0.89 -16.14
CA GLU A 102 -11.27 0.32 -16.82
C GLU A 102 -11.79 1.59 -16.13
N ASP A 103 -13.00 1.54 -15.59
CA ASP A 103 -13.68 2.64 -14.92
C ASP A 103 -13.28 2.83 -13.45
N TRP A 104 -12.15 2.30 -13.00
CA TRP A 104 -11.70 2.31 -11.59
C TRP A 104 -11.73 3.71 -10.94
N GLN A 105 -11.43 4.77 -11.70
CA GLN A 105 -11.43 6.15 -11.20
C GLN A 105 -12.81 6.64 -10.77
N THR A 106 -13.88 6.11 -11.35
CA THR A 106 -15.25 6.55 -11.04
C THR A 106 -15.87 5.84 -9.84
N ARG A 107 -15.17 4.88 -9.25
CA ARG A 107 -15.70 4.00 -8.20
C ARG A 107 -15.66 4.58 -6.81
N LEU A 108 -14.76 5.51 -6.55
CA LEU A 108 -14.59 6.19 -5.26
C LEU A 108 -14.58 7.71 -5.48
N PRO A 109 -14.85 8.51 -4.44
CA PRO A 109 -14.73 9.96 -4.50
C PRO A 109 -13.35 10.42 -5.00
N ASP A 110 -13.28 11.67 -5.47
CA ASP A 110 -12.04 12.33 -5.90
C ASP A 110 -11.25 11.54 -6.95
N ALA A 111 -11.96 10.93 -7.92
CA ALA A 111 -11.36 10.04 -8.93
C ALA A 111 -10.54 8.90 -8.31
N SER A 112 -11.03 8.32 -7.22
CA SER A 112 -10.34 7.26 -6.44
C SER A 112 -8.96 7.68 -5.93
N THR A 113 -8.76 8.97 -5.63
CA THR A 113 -7.50 9.55 -5.14
C THR A 113 -7.60 9.80 -3.63
N PRO A 114 -6.98 8.98 -2.77
CA PRO A 114 -7.12 9.09 -1.32
C PRO A 114 -6.35 10.27 -0.71
N TYR A 115 -5.33 10.80 -1.40
CA TYR A 115 -4.51 11.95 -1.00
C TYR A 115 -3.78 12.53 -2.20
N THR A 116 -3.22 13.73 -2.03
CA THR A 116 -2.37 14.41 -3.00
C THR A 116 -0.99 14.69 -2.42
N SER A 117 -0.02 14.95 -3.29
CA SER A 117 1.34 15.29 -2.92
C SER A 117 1.90 16.35 -3.86
N THR A 118 3.11 16.82 -3.60
CA THR A 118 3.80 17.81 -4.42
C THR A 118 5.29 17.49 -4.54
N ILE A 119 5.95 18.06 -5.55
CA ILE A 119 7.41 18.04 -5.70
C ILE A 119 7.99 19.26 -5.01
N VAL A 120 9.10 19.07 -4.30
CA VAL A 120 9.88 20.14 -3.67
C VAL A 120 11.35 20.03 -4.06
N PHE A 121 12.05 21.16 -4.04
CA PHE A 121 13.50 21.18 -4.24
C PHE A 121 14.22 20.93 -2.93
N LEU A 122 14.96 19.85 -2.84
CA LEU A 122 15.90 19.63 -1.74
C LEU A 122 17.23 20.29 -2.12
N VAL A 123 17.59 21.34 -1.39
CA VAL A 123 18.81 22.11 -1.63
C VAL A 123 19.78 22.02 -0.45
N ARG A 124 21.06 22.32 -0.69
CA ARG A 124 22.05 22.41 0.40
C ARG A 124 21.65 23.49 1.40
N LYS A 125 22.05 23.30 2.66
CA LYS A 125 21.79 24.27 3.73
C LYS A 125 22.16 25.68 3.30
N GLY A 126 21.24 26.63 3.50
CA GLY A 126 21.40 28.01 3.10
C GLY A 126 21.17 28.30 1.60
N ASN A 127 20.80 27.28 0.80
CA ASN A 127 20.50 27.43 -0.62
C ASN A 127 21.56 28.26 -1.38
N PRO A 128 22.82 27.84 -1.41
CA PRO A 128 23.91 28.67 -1.90
C PRO A 128 23.80 29.01 -3.41
N LYS A 129 22.98 28.29 -4.17
CA LYS A 129 22.72 28.56 -5.60
C LYS A 129 21.43 29.35 -5.83
N GLY A 130 20.72 29.71 -4.78
CA GLY A 130 19.50 30.52 -4.85
C GLY A 130 18.36 29.88 -5.64
N ILE A 131 18.23 28.54 -5.59
CA ILE A 131 17.18 27.79 -6.31
C ILE A 131 15.83 28.10 -5.66
N LYS A 132 14.89 28.64 -6.45
CA LYS A 132 13.54 29.00 -6.00
C LYS A 132 12.45 28.43 -6.89
N ASP A 133 12.76 28.23 -8.18
CA ASP A 133 11.79 27.77 -9.16
C ASP A 133 12.44 26.81 -10.17
N TRP A 134 11.64 26.19 -11.01
CA TRP A 134 12.06 25.24 -12.05
C TRP A 134 13.08 25.83 -13.02
N ASP A 135 12.93 27.08 -13.42
CA ASP A 135 13.87 27.77 -14.30
C ASP A 135 15.28 27.93 -13.72
N ASP A 136 15.41 27.86 -12.39
CA ASP A 136 16.72 27.90 -11.76
C ASP A 136 17.51 26.61 -11.96
N LEU A 137 16.85 25.51 -12.24
CA LEU A 137 17.49 24.19 -12.40
C LEU A 137 18.32 24.11 -13.70
N VAL A 138 18.01 24.92 -14.70
CA VAL A 138 18.72 24.94 -16.00
C VAL A 138 19.84 25.98 -16.08
N LYS A 139 20.09 26.75 -15.01
CA LYS A 139 21.17 27.74 -14.94
C LYS A 139 22.55 27.09 -14.99
N PRO A 140 23.56 27.76 -15.60
CA PRO A 140 24.91 27.23 -15.60
C PRO A 140 25.43 26.90 -14.20
N GLY A 141 26.09 25.76 -14.08
CA GLY A 141 26.70 25.30 -12.83
C GLY A 141 25.69 24.72 -11.82
N VAL A 142 24.41 24.56 -12.18
CA VAL A 142 23.43 23.81 -11.37
C VAL A 142 23.46 22.35 -11.82
N GLU A 143 23.68 21.47 -10.87
CA GLU A 143 23.59 20.02 -11.05
C GLU A 143 22.32 19.50 -10.36
N VAL A 144 21.55 18.67 -11.04
CA VAL A 144 20.26 18.15 -10.56
C VAL A 144 20.33 16.64 -10.42
N ILE A 145 19.90 16.12 -9.28
CA ILE A 145 19.72 14.69 -9.03
C ILE A 145 18.23 14.41 -8.99
N THR A 146 17.78 13.51 -9.85
CA THR A 146 16.39 13.05 -9.87
C THR A 146 16.31 11.55 -9.69
N PRO A 147 15.20 11.01 -9.15
CA PRO A 147 14.97 9.57 -9.17
C PRO A 147 14.78 9.05 -10.59
N ASN A 148 14.93 7.73 -10.76
CA ASN A 148 14.77 7.09 -12.07
C ASN A 148 13.29 7.06 -12.50
N PRO A 149 12.89 7.66 -13.64
CA PRO A 149 11.49 7.68 -14.09
C PRO A 149 10.93 6.30 -14.46
N LYS A 150 11.78 5.31 -14.70
CA LYS A 150 11.32 3.93 -14.95
C LYS A 150 10.73 3.26 -13.70
N THR A 151 11.08 3.73 -12.51
CA THR A 151 10.68 3.09 -11.24
C THR A 151 9.96 4.04 -10.30
N SER A 152 10.25 5.33 -10.36
CA SER A 152 9.69 6.36 -9.47
C SER A 152 8.54 7.11 -10.13
N GLY A 153 7.40 7.17 -9.45
CA GLY A 153 6.28 8.01 -9.83
C GLY A 153 6.63 9.50 -9.74
N GLY A 154 7.29 9.94 -8.67
CA GLY A 154 7.69 11.33 -8.48
C GLY A 154 8.68 11.87 -9.53
N ALA A 155 9.40 10.97 -10.21
CA ALA A 155 10.26 11.38 -11.35
C ALA A 155 9.49 11.56 -12.67
N ARG A 156 8.19 11.22 -12.69
CA ARG A 156 7.32 11.31 -13.88
C ARG A 156 6.22 12.39 -13.74
N TRP A 157 6.19 13.06 -12.60
CA TRP A 157 5.27 14.17 -12.33
C TRP A 157 5.63 15.41 -13.14
#